data_cdd27d59348b842cd5df1a5c1e8ba2d6
#
_entry.id   cdd27d59348b842cd5df1a5c1e8ba2d6
#
_cell.length_a   1.000
_cell.length_b   1.000
_cell.length_c   1.000
_cell.angle_alpha   90.00
_cell.angle_beta   90.00
_cell.angle_gamma   90.00
#
_symmetry.space_group_name_H-M   'P 1'
#
loop_
_entity.id
_entity.type
_entity.pdbx_description
1 polymer ?
#
loop_
_entity_poly.entity_id
_entity_poly.type
_entity_poly.pdbx_seq_one_letter_code
_entity_poly.pdbx_strand_id
1 'polypeptide(L)'
;MKSSLFAALAILAMTASPALSGKLSFDVAKTASCGCCKAWVEHIRAAGHKVETSDMDMGSLAQHKIKLGIKPQHASCHTATVDGYVIEGHVPVADIERLLKLRPEAIGLSAPGMPAGSPGMEMGTYREAHDVVLVKLDGTSEVWSHYEEKQ
;
A
#
# COMPACT_ATOMS: atom_id res chain seq x y z
N MET A 1 -8.23 -69.46 -1.25
CA MET A 1 -8.80 -68.20 -0.82
C MET A 1 -7.69 -67.15 -0.97
N LYS A 2 -7.74 -66.33 -2.00
CA LYS A 2 -6.72 -65.26 -2.29
C LYS A 2 -7.35 -63.91 -2.03
N SER A 3 -6.94 -63.25 -0.94
CA SER A 3 -7.39 -61.88 -0.60
C SER A 3 -6.50 -60.89 -1.30
N SER A 4 -7.04 -60.11 -2.25
CA SER A 4 -6.37 -59.01 -2.92
C SER A 4 -6.61 -57.73 -2.13
N LEU A 5 -5.56 -57.17 -1.53
CA LEU A 5 -5.57 -55.82 -0.96
C LEU A 5 -5.42 -54.78 -2.10
N PHE A 6 -6.44 -54.00 -2.34
CA PHE A 6 -6.35 -52.81 -3.16
C PHE A 6 -5.86 -51.62 -2.29
N ALA A 7 -4.63 -51.19 -2.51
CA ALA A 7 -4.11 -49.96 -1.93
C ALA A 7 -4.63 -48.76 -2.76
N ALA A 8 -5.52 -47.96 -2.18
CA ALA A 8 -5.98 -46.71 -2.78
C ALA A 8 -4.92 -45.63 -2.54
N LEU A 9 -4.25 -45.21 -3.62
CA LEU A 9 -3.29 -44.11 -3.62
C LEU A 9 -4.08 -42.80 -3.72
N ALA A 10 -4.23 -42.06 -2.61
CA ALA A 10 -4.82 -40.74 -2.59
C ALA A 10 -3.82 -39.70 -3.14
N ILE A 11 -4.06 -39.21 -4.35
CA ILE A 11 -3.30 -38.13 -4.95
C ILE A 11 -3.79 -36.82 -4.36
N LEU A 12 -3.00 -36.22 -3.48
CA LEU A 12 -3.24 -34.87 -2.91
C LEU A 12 -2.90 -33.82 -3.98
N ALA A 13 -3.91 -33.30 -4.66
CA ALA A 13 -3.75 -32.23 -5.62
C ALA A 13 -3.41 -30.93 -4.86
N MET A 14 -2.14 -30.52 -4.88
CA MET A 14 -1.70 -29.20 -4.46
C MET A 14 -2.23 -28.17 -5.47
N THR A 15 -3.30 -27.47 -5.12
CA THR A 15 -3.75 -26.30 -5.87
C THR A 15 -2.79 -25.13 -5.59
N ALA A 16 -1.87 -24.91 -6.51
CA ALA A 16 -1.07 -23.68 -6.50
C ALA A 16 -2.00 -22.48 -6.76
N SER A 17 -2.21 -21.66 -5.74
CA SER A 17 -2.87 -20.35 -5.92
C SER A 17 -2.04 -19.53 -6.90
N PRO A 18 -2.64 -18.91 -7.93
CA PRO A 18 -1.90 -18.04 -8.83
C PRO A 18 -1.35 -16.86 -8.02
N ALA A 19 -0.04 -16.68 -8.05
CA ALA A 19 0.59 -15.46 -7.56
C ALA A 19 -0.03 -14.28 -8.32
N LEU A 20 -0.49 -13.25 -7.60
CA LEU A 20 -1.04 -12.02 -8.16
C LEU A 20 0.10 -11.26 -8.86
N SER A 21 0.49 -11.70 -10.06
CA SER A 21 1.50 -11.07 -10.92
C SER A 21 0.85 -10.11 -11.93
N GLY A 22 -0.29 -9.51 -11.56
CA GLY A 22 -1.02 -8.57 -12.40
C GLY A 22 -0.56 -7.14 -12.18
N LYS A 23 -0.44 -6.35 -13.27
CA LYS A 23 -0.27 -4.90 -13.19
C LYS A 23 -1.47 -4.30 -12.45
N LEU A 24 -1.22 -3.73 -11.28
CA LEU A 24 -2.22 -2.97 -10.52
C LEU A 24 -2.43 -1.59 -11.15
N SER A 25 -3.60 -1.01 -10.96
CA SER A 25 -3.91 0.37 -11.36
C SER A 25 -4.15 1.21 -10.12
N PHE A 26 -3.39 2.28 -10.00
CA PHE A 26 -3.48 3.26 -8.91
C PHE A 26 -4.12 4.54 -9.43
N ASP A 27 -5.09 5.08 -8.69
CA ASP A 27 -5.63 6.42 -8.89
C ASP A 27 -5.10 7.33 -7.79
N VAL A 28 -4.26 8.31 -8.13
CA VAL A 28 -3.54 9.15 -7.18
C VAL A 28 -4.02 10.59 -7.21
N ALA A 29 -4.63 11.04 -6.12
CA ALA A 29 -5.00 12.44 -5.88
C ALA A 29 -3.87 13.18 -5.16
N LYS A 30 -3.40 14.29 -5.71
CA LYS A 30 -2.31 15.12 -5.20
C LYS A 30 -2.46 16.57 -5.61
N THR A 31 -1.62 17.46 -5.07
CA THR A 31 -1.53 18.83 -5.62
C THR A 31 -0.57 18.87 -6.81
N ALA A 32 -0.81 19.77 -7.76
CA ALA A 32 0.00 19.91 -8.99
C ALA A 32 1.48 20.21 -8.69
N SER A 33 1.76 20.97 -7.63
CA SER A 33 3.11 21.39 -7.22
C SER A 33 3.86 20.39 -6.35
N CYS A 34 3.23 19.28 -5.91
CA CYS A 34 3.82 18.31 -5.00
C CYS A 34 4.94 17.49 -5.69
N GLY A 35 6.20 17.86 -5.47
CA GLY A 35 7.36 17.19 -6.05
C GLY A 35 7.56 15.77 -5.50
N CYS A 36 7.47 15.59 -4.18
CA CYS A 36 7.62 14.29 -3.53
C CYS A 36 6.47 13.32 -3.90
N CYS A 37 5.25 13.84 -4.14
CA CYS A 37 4.15 13.02 -4.64
C CYS A 37 4.45 12.48 -6.06
N LYS A 38 5.03 13.31 -6.93
CA LYS A 38 5.47 12.87 -8.27
C LYS A 38 6.56 11.79 -8.16
N ALA A 39 7.52 11.98 -7.27
CA ALA A 39 8.57 10.99 -7.03
C ALA A 39 8.01 9.66 -6.52
N TRP A 40 7.03 9.67 -5.59
CA TRP A 40 6.36 8.45 -5.15
C TRP A 40 5.61 7.75 -6.31
N VAL A 41 4.93 8.50 -7.16
CA VAL A 41 4.28 7.94 -8.38
C VAL A 41 5.29 7.21 -9.25
N GLU A 42 6.51 7.75 -9.42
CA GLU A 42 7.56 7.08 -10.19
C GLU A 42 8.04 5.79 -9.51
N HIS A 43 8.08 5.69 -8.17
CA HIS A 43 8.34 4.43 -7.47
C HIS A 43 7.29 3.35 -7.82
N ILE A 44 6.01 3.72 -7.82
CA ILE A 44 4.93 2.79 -8.19
C ILE A 44 5.05 2.34 -9.65
N ARG A 45 5.35 3.27 -10.57
CA ARG A 45 5.57 2.97 -11.99
C ARG A 45 6.79 2.08 -12.22
N ALA A 46 7.89 2.35 -11.52
CA ALA A 46 9.12 1.56 -11.59
C ALA A 46 8.91 0.11 -11.10
N ALA A 47 7.98 -0.11 -10.18
CA ALA A 47 7.53 -1.45 -9.76
C ALA A 47 6.64 -2.15 -10.80
N GLY A 48 6.35 -1.51 -11.94
CA GLY A 48 5.60 -2.09 -13.05
C GLY A 48 4.09 -1.86 -13.02
N HIS A 49 3.59 -1.02 -12.10
CA HIS A 49 2.18 -0.72 -11.98
C HIS A 49 1.74 0.45 -12.85
N LYS A 50 0.43 0.54 -13.12
CA LYS A 50 -0.18 1.70 -13.79
C LYS A 50 -0.53 2.75 -12.76
N VAL A 51 -0.34 4.04 -13.11
CA VAL A 51 -0.73 5.15 -12.24
C VAL A 51 -1.39 6.24 -13.06
N GLU A 52 -2.64 6.52 -12.72
CA GLU A 52 -3.38 7.71 -13.12
C GLU A 52 -3.26 8.77 -12.02
N THR A 53 -3.14 10.03 -12.39
CA THR A 53 -2.99 11.13 -11.42
C THR A 53 -4.05 12.18 -11.64
N SER A 54 -4.63 12.68 -10.54
CA SER A 54 -5.57 13.79 -10.51
C SER A 54 -5.01 14.90 -9.64
N ASP A 55 -4.80 16.08 -10.26
CA ASP A 55 -4.37 17.26 -9.52
C ASP A 55 -5.57 17.97 -8.90
N MET A 56 -5.48 18.26 -7.60
CA MET A 56 -6.51 18.93 -6.82
C MET A 56 -5.90 20.13 -6.08
N ASP A 57 -6.73 21.13 -5.77
CA ASP A 57 -6.34 22.11 -4.76
C ASP A 57 -6.33 21.50 -3.35
N MET A 58 -5.68 22.16 -2.39
CA MET A 58 -5.50 21.65 -1.03
C MET A 58 -6.83 21.36 -0.32
N GLY A 59 -7.83 22.20 -0.52
CA GLY A 59 -9.15 22.04 0.12
C GLY A 59 -9.88 20.81 -0.44
N SER A 60 -9.89 20.66 -1.76
CA SER A 60 -10.49 19.51 -2.45
C SER A 60 -9.79 18.22 -2.08
N LEU A 61 -8.45 18.22 -2.00
CA LEU A 61 -7.66 17.06 -1.58
C LEU A 61 -7.97 16.67 -0.12
N ALA A 62 -8.09 17.64 0.79
CA ALA A 62 -8.47 17.38 2.18
C ALA A 62 -9.87 16.74 2.28
N GLN A 63 -10.85 17.25 1.52
CA GLN A 63 -12.19 16.66 1.46
C GLN A 63 -12.18 15.24 0.85
N HIS A 64 -11.34 15.03 -0.16
CA HIS A 64 -11.17 13.70 -0.77
C HIS A 64 -10.66 12.67 0.24
N LYS A 65 -9.64 13.02 1.04
CA LYS A 65 -9.11 12.16 2.13
C LYS A 65 -10.20 11.80 3.15
N ILE A 66 -10.98 12.79 3.61
CA ILE A 66 -12.08 12.59 4.57
C ILE A 66 -13.12 11.61 4.00
N LYS A 67 -13.52 11.77 2.73
CA LYS A 67 -14.49 10.88 2.07
C LYS A 67 -13.98 9.44 1.98
N LEU A 68 -12.67 9.25 1.90
CA LEU A 68 -12.02 7.93 1.89
C LEU A 68 -11.74 7.38 3.30
N GLY A 69 -12.16 8.09 4.36
CA GLY A 69 -12.01 7.64 5.74
C GLY A 69 -10.65 7.95 6.37
N ILE A 70 -9.79 8.75 5.70
CA ILE A 70 -8.51 9.18 6.25
C ILE A 70 -8.73 10.31 7.25
N LYS A 71 -8.40 10.06 8.52
CA LYS A 71 -8.46 11.06 9.58
C LYS A 71 -7.18 11.92 9.60
N PRO A 72 -7.21 13.13 10.19
CA PRO A 72 -6.06 14.04 10.20
C PRO A 72 -4.75 13.43 10.72
N GLN A 73 -4.82 12.56 11.73
CA GLN A 73 -3.63 11.90 12.29
C GLN A 73 -2.97 10.89 11.33
N HIS A 74 -3.68 10.43 10.30
CA HIS A 74 -3.16 9.53 9.28
C HIS A 74 -2.80 10.27 7.98
N ALA A 75 -3.09 11.56 7.88
CA ALA A 75 -2.95 12.31 6.65
C ALA A 75 -1.49 12.55 6.26
N SER A 76 -1.25 12.54 4.96
CA SER A 76 0.01 12.85 4.30
C SER A 76 -0.24 13.77 3.09
N CYS A 77 0.70 13.90 2.16
CA CYS A 77 0.62 14.86 1.06
C CYS A 77 -0.21 14.39 -0.14
N HIS A 78 -0.42 13.10 -0.33
CA HIS A 78 -1.24 12.53 -1.42
C HIS A 78 -2.04 11.32 -0.94
N THR A 79 -3.05 10.96 -1.71
CA THR A 79 -3.89 9.78 -1.44
C THR A 79 -4.03 8.98 -2.73
N ALA A 80 -3.76 7.70 -2.67
CA ALA A 80 -4.01 6.79 -3.77
C ALA A 80 -5.10 5.78 -3.41
N THR A 81 -5.78 5.26 -4.43
CA THR A 81 -6.64 4.09 -4.30
C THR A 81 -6.14 2.97 -5.21
N VAL A 82 -6.18 1.75 -4.73
CA VAL A 82 -5.78 0.55 -5.47
C VAL A 82 -6.57 -0.65 -4.98
N ASP A 83 -7.24 -1.33 -5.87
CA ASP A 83 -7.95 -2.60 -5.60
C ASP A 83 -8.83 -2.57 -4.33
N GLY A 84 -9.51 -1.44 -4.10
CA GLY A 84 -10.43 -1.20 -2.99
C GLY A 84 -9.78 -0.66 -1.70
N TYR A 85 -8.45 -0.52 -1.65
CA TYR A 85 -7.73 0.05 -0.53
C TYR A 85 -7.32 1.50 -0.78
N VAL A 86 -7.17 2.25 0.30
CA VAL A 86 -6.58 3.59 0.33
C VAL A 86 -5.12 3.50 0.74
N ILE A 87 -4.25 4.17 0.00
CA ILE A 87 -2.84 4.32 0.32
C ILE A 87 -2.57 5.80 0.54
N GLU A 88 -2.24 6.16 1.76
CA GLU A 88 -2.04 7.55 2.16
C GLU A 88 -0.56 7.84 2.34
N GLY A 89 -0.03 8.75 1.53
CA GLY A 89 1.36 9.21 1.61
C GLY A 89 2.39 8.19 1.09
N HIS A 90 3.59 8.30 1.61
CA HIS A 90 4.80 7.68 1.07
C HIS A 90 4.99 6.21 1.46
N VAL A 91 3.92 5.40 1.34
CA VAL A 91 3.94 3.97 1.65
C VAL A 91 4.83 3.22 0.65
N PRO A 92 5.76 2.38 1.11
CA PRO A 92 6.60 1.55 0.25
C PRO A 92 5.79 0.52 -0.55
N VAL A 93 6.23 0.24 -1.79
CA VAL A 93 5.59 -0.74 -2.68
C VAL A 93 5.45 -2.12 -2.02
N ALA A 94 6.48 -2.58 -1.31
CA ALA A 94 6.46 -3.88 -0.64
C ALA A 94 5.35 -3.99 0.43
N ASP A 95 5.04 -2.88 1.14
CA ASP A 95 3.93 -2.84 2.09
C ASP A 95 2.58 -2.91 1.40
N ILE A 96 2.44 -2.22 0.26
CA ILE A 96 1.22 -2.25 -0.57
C ILE A 96 1.00 -3.66 -1.13
N GLU A 97 2.04 -4.29 -1.69
CA GLU A 97 1.96 -5.66 -2.19
C GLU A 97 1.56 -6.66 -1.09
N ARG A 98 2.12 -6.49 0.12
CA ARG A 98 1.76 -7.30 1.28
C ARG A 98 0.30 -7.09 1.69
N LEU A 99 -0.21 -5.84 1.70
CA LEU A 99 -1.62 -5.53 1.95
C LEU A 99 -2.53 -6.26 0.97
N LEU A 100 -2.23 -6.14 -0.33
CA LEU A 100 -3.03 -6.74 -1.40
C LEU A 100 -2.99 -8.27 -1.40
N LYS A 101 -1.90 -8.85 -0.90
CA LYS A 101 -1.78 -10.31 -0.72
C LYS A 101 -2.58 -10.80 0.48
N LEU A 102 -2.54 -10.09 1.60
CA LEU A 102 -3.18 -10.49 2.86
C LEU A 102 -4.66 -10.13 2.93
N ARG A 103 -5.09 -9.09 2.21
CA ARG A 103 -6.48 -8.65 2.10
C ARG A 103 -7.20 -8.44 3.44
N PRO A 104 -6.60 -7.75 4.44
CA PRO A 104 -7.26 -7.51 5.71
C PRO A 104 -8.49 -6.62 5.55
N GLU A 105 -9.47 -6.73 6.46
CA GLU A 105 -10.59 -5.79 6.53
C GLU A 105 -10.11 -4.45 7.11
N ALA A 106 -9.79 -3.50 6.22
CA ALA A 106 -9.23 -2.21 6.56
C ALA A 106 -9.58 -1.16 5.50
N ILE A 107 -9.42 0.13 5.83
CA ILE A 107 -9.44 1.22 4.86
C ILE A 107 -8.20 1.12 3.97
N GLY A 108 -7.02 0.87 4.54
CA GLY A 108 -5.77 0.77 3.81
C GLY A 108 -4.54 1.04 4.64
N LEU A 109 -3.48 1.55 4.02
CA LEU A 109 -2.21 1.89 4.67
C LEU A 109 -1.99 3.40 4.68
N SER A 110 -1.29 3.87 5.70
CA SER A 110 -0.79 5.24 5.76
C SER A 110 0.66 5.28 6.23
N ALA A 111 1.47 6.13 5.60
CA ALA A 111 2.70 6.69 6.14
C ALA A 111 2.41 8.14 6.56
N PRO A 112 1.99 8.39 7.82
CA PRO A 112 1.53 9.70 8.26
C PRO A 112 2.62 10.76 8.16
N GLY A 113 2.24 11.99 7.80
CA GLY A 113 3.19 13.07 7.59
C GLY A 113 3.99 12.87 6.28
N MET A 114 5.26 13.22 6.33
CA MET A 114 6.20 13.11 5.20
C MET A 114 7.57 12.68 5.72
N PRO A 115 7.72 11.41 6.21
CA PRO A 115 8.96 10.98 6.84
C PRO A 115 10.12 10.99 5.85
N ALA A 116 11.22 11.65 6.25
CA ALA A 116 12.42 11.74 5.42
C ALA A 116 12.99 10.34 5.11
N GLY A 117 13.38 10.11 3.87
CA GLY A 117 13.90 8.83 3.39
C GLY A 117 12.84 7.76 3.09
N SER A 118 11.54 8.07 3.22
CA SER A 118 10.48 7.25 2.64
C SER A 118 10.45 7.38 1.11
N PRO A 119 9.80 6.46 0.36
CA PRO A 119 9.77 6.52 -1.11
C PRO A 119 9.27 7.86 -1.64
N GLY A 120 10.07 8.56 -2.45
CA GLY A 120 9.80 9.90 -2.96
C GLY A 120 10.21 11.04 -2.02
N MET A 121 10.74 10.71 -0.82
CA MET A 121 11.28 11.64 0.17
C MET A 121 12.75 11.34 0.50
N GLU A 122 13.46 10.72 -0.42
CA GLU A 122 14.85 10.31 -0.25
C GLU A 122 15.77 11.51 -0.04
N MET A 123 16.64 11.42 0.96
CA MET A 123 17.66 12.41 1.30
C MET A 123 19.04 11.72 1.40
N GLY A 124 19.56 11.26 0.27
CA GLY A 124 20.79 10.45 0.24
C GLY A 124 20.59 9.11 0.95
N THR A 125 21.43 8.78 1.92
CA THR A 125 21.33 7.53 2.71
C THR A 125 20.49 7.69 3.98
N TYR A 126 20.14 8.92 4.35
CA TYR A 126 19.38 9.19 5.57
C TYR A 126 17.92 8.71 5.47
N ARG A 127 17.45 8.11 6.53
CA ARG A 127 16.01 7.80 6.74
C ARG A 127 15.65 8.10 8.19
N GLU A 128 14.59 8.86 8.37
CA GLU A 128 13.93 9.06 9.66
C GLU A 128 13.19 7.78 10.09
N ALA A 129 13.25 7.45 11.39
CA ALA A 129 12.44 6.35 11.93
C ALA A 129 10.96 6.68 11.77
N HIS A 130 10.18 5.77 11.20
CA HIS A 130 8.75 5.99 11.00
C HIS A 130 7.98 4.67 10.87
N ASP A 131 6.69 4.77 11.10
CA ASP A 131 5.76 3.67 10.92
C ASP A 131 4.91 3.82 9.66
N VAL A 132 4.66 2.72 8.99
CA VAL A 132 3.49 2.55 8.14
C VAL A 132 2.42 1.91 9.00
N VAL A 133 1.21 2.47 8.99
CA VAL A 133 0.10 1.98 9.80
C VAL A 133 -1.03 1.42 8.94
N LEU A 134 -1.65 0.34 9.41
CA LEU A 134 -2.91 -0.17 8.88
C LEU A 134 -4.06 0.65 9.47
N VAL A 135 -4.79 1.36 8.65
CA VAL A 135 -5.97 2.15 9.04
C VAL A 135 -7.21 1.25 8.97
N LYS A 136 -7.82 0.99 10.12
CA LYS A 136 -8.99 0.08 10.25
C LYS A 136 -10.29 0.78 9.86
N LEU A 137 -11.34 0.00 9.62
CA LEU A 137 -12.66 0.52 9.24
C LEU A 137 -13.29 1.42 10.29
N ASP A 138 -12.97 1.24 11.58
CA ASP A 138 -13.41 2.12 12.67
C ASP A 138 -12.59 3.42 12.77
N GLY A 139 -11.55 3.54 11.93
CA GLY A 139 -10.63 4.67 11.88
C GLY A 139 -9.59 4.67 13.01
N THR A 140 -9.41 3.57 13.73
CA THR A 140 -8.21 3.30 14.53
C THR A 140 -7.09 2.80 13.64
N SER A 141 -5.89 2.67 14.17
CA SER A 141 -4.76 2.13 13.41
C SER A 141 -3.87 1.26 14.26
N GLU A 142 -3.10 0.41 13.59
CA GLU A 142 -2.04 -0.39 14.20
C GLU A 142 -0.80 -0.34 13.30
N VAL A 143 0.37 -0.57 13.89
CA VAL A 143 1.64 -0.60 13.14
C VAL A 143 1.61 -1.77 12.17
N TRP A 144 1.79 -1.44 10.87
CA TRP A 144 1.92 -2.41 9.79
C TRP A 144 3.38 -2.76 9.54
N SER A 145 4.24 -1.75 9.42
CA SER A 145 5.69 -1.87 9.30
C SER A 145 6.37 -0.77 10.10
N HIS A 146 7.50 -1.08 10.71
CA HIS A 146 8.39 -0.12 11.33
C HIS A 146 9.67 0.02 10.51
N TYR A 147 10.07 1.24 10.23
CA TYR A 147 11.29 1.57 9.50
C TYR A 147 12.25 2.28 10.46
N GLU A 148 13.36 1.63 10.78
CA GLU A 148 14.40 2.18 11.66
C GLU A 148 15.10 3.40 11.05
N GLU A 149 15.60 4.29 11.92
CA GLU A 149 16.50 5.37 11.49
C GLU A 149 17.73 4.78 10.79
N LYS A 150 18.15 5.45 9.73
CA LYS A 150 19.39 5.13 9.02
C LYS A 150 20.13 6.43 8.72
N GLN A 151 21.42 6.48 9.05
CA GLN A 151 22.34 7.59 8.74
C GLN A 151 23.13 7.30 7.47
#